data_e7a4233a497984a0908663fca23d30a6
#
_entry.id   e7a4233a497984a0908663fca23d30a6
#
_cell.length_a   1.000
_cell.length_b   1.000
_cell.length_c   1.000
_cell.angle_alpha   90.00
_cell.angle_beta   90.00
_cell.angle_gamma   90.00
#
_symmetry.space_group_name_H-M   'P 1'
#
loop_
_entity.id
_entity.type
_entity.pdbx_description
1 polymer ?
#
loop_
_entity_poly.entity_id
_entity_poly.type
_entity_poly.pdbx_seq_one_letter_code
_entity_poly.pdbx_strand_id
1 'polypeptide(L)'
;MRKRPLALLTAAALAAGTLAGCSSSASAPTEAAQKAEASGKESSQAAEGKTETAGQAGGAAGVDVSGATGEINVWTNLSQSEMNFYVEEFNKRVPGVKVTVTVMPGNEYRTKLQNAFRTGTNAPDVATFEISDFGMYKNTDLLENLSTESYDAEALSKDMIPYVDELSRDDSGNLRGLSYQATPGGFWYKKALAREYLGTDDPEELHEMLKDWDSIIEVGKQVNEKSGGKIGLLDDIETVEQIYCSYKGAPWVDENNHIISDDFLMEQLNLMQRVVDNNVDARADQWSAGWTSGMYSQDMFILIGLPSWALNFCIKPGIPEGEMEKAADTWGYMEAPAPYQNGGTWYGIYSGSKNKEAAYAWVKTMTADKDYLVNGLAGQLGDFPAYIPAIEQCIEEGHTDIVTGDQQYFQSFYDTAMNVKADPMTKYDRQAWTSMTAQMDLLAGGGATPEEACQGFKEDMQRIYPEIVID
;
A
#
# COMPACT_ATOMS: atom_id res chain seq x y z
N MET A 1 6.37 24.40 -62.12
CA MET A 1 7.44 23.85 -62.97
C MET A 1 8.79 24.15 -62.37
N ARG A 2 9.47 23.19 -61.82
CA ARG A 2 10.87 22.82 -61.99
C ARG A 2 11.23 21.72 -60.99
N LYS A 3 11.84 20.71 -61.55
CA LYS A 3 12.08 19.37 -61.03
C LYS A 3 13.30 19.29 -60.08
N ARG A 4 13.28 18.22 -59.31
CA ARG A 4 14.34 17.63 -58.46
C ARG A 4 15.68 17.41 -59.24
N PRO A 5 16.79 17.08 -58.50
CA PRO A 5 17.07 15.64 -58.42
C PRO A 5 17.55 15.13 -57.06
N LEU A 6 17.32 13.84 -56.96
CA LEU A 6 17.75 12.78 -56.05
C LEU A 6 19.29 12.58 -56.15
N ALA A 7 19.95 12.29 -55.01
CA ALA A 7 21.23 11.59 -55.02
C ALA A 7 21.23 10.52 -53.94
N LEU A 8 21.22 9.29 -54.41
CA LEU A 8 21.62 8.09 -53.65
C LEU A 8 23.14 8.07 -53.49
N LEU A 9 23.63 7.61 -52.37
CA LEU A 9 24.93 6.94 -52.27
C LEU A 9 24.84 5.85 -51.18
N THR A 10 25.08 4.64 -51.65
CA THR A 10 25.23 3.36 -50.94
C THR A 10 26.67 3.16 -50.47
N ALA A 11 26.86 2.45 -49.38
CA ALA A 11 27.76 1.31 -49.13
C ALA A 11 28.09 1.21 -47.62
N ALA A 12 27.70 0.18 -46.99
CA ALA A 12 28.21 -1.19 -46.84
C ALA A 12 29.11 -1.39 -45.62
N ALA A 13 28.55 -2.11 -44.66
CA ALA A 13 29.08 -3.22 -43.86
C ALA A 13 30.40 -3.08 -43.06
N LEU A 14 30.34 -3.33 -41.76
CA LEU A 14 31.00 -4.50 -41.15
C LEU A 14 30.50 -4.72 -39.72
N ALA A 15 30.22 -5.96 -39.40
CA ALA A 15 29.72 -6.47 -38.14
C ALA A 15 30.82 -6.56 -37.07
N ALA A 16 30.46 -6.34 -35.82
CA ALA A 16 30.92 -7.11 -34.67
C ALA A 16 29.96 -6.82 -33.47
N GLY A 17 29.42 -7.88 -32.94
CA GLY A 17 28.39 -7.83 -31.90
C GLY A 17 28.90 -7.47 -30.53
N THR A 18 27.99 -6.94 -29.76
CA THR A 18 27.84 -7.24 -28.32
C THR A 18 26.40 -7.01 -27.96
N LEU A 19 25.76 -8.04 -27.46
CA LEU A 19 24.48 -8.03 -26.79
C LEU A 19 24.58 -7.18 -25.52
N ALA A 20 23.85 -6.09 -25.47
CA ALA A 20 23.51 -5.46 -24.22
C ALA A 20 22.01 -5.18 -24.24
N GLY A 21 21.27 -6.00 -23.51
CA GLY A 21 19.85 -5.81 -23.28
C GLY A 21 19.64 -4.56 -22.45
N CYS A 22 18.81 -3.66 -22.93
CA CYS A 22 18.25 -2.59 -22.11
C CYS A 22 17.06 -3.18 -21.34
N SER A 23 17.30 -3.52 -20.09
CA SER A 23 16.25 -3.64 -19.11
C SER A 23 16.12 -2.27 -18.45
N SER A 24 14.99 -1.62 -18.65
CA SER A 24 14.57 -0.48 -17.85
C SER A 24 14.25 -0.96 -16.44
N SER A 25 15.21 -0.83 -15.55
CA SER A 25 14.99 -1.04 -14.13
C SER A 25 14.51 0.28 -13.53
N ALA A 26 13.31 0.30 -13.02
CA ALA A 26 12.87 1.30 -12.07
C ALA A 26 13.79 1.25 -10.85
N SER A 27 14.55 2.30 -10.65
CA SER A 27 15.49 2.45 -9.52
C SER A 27 14.70 3.02 -8.35
N ALA A 28 14.59 2.26 -7.29
CA ALA A 28 14.25 2.78 -5.98
C ALA A 28 15.29 3.84 -5.53
N PRO A 29 14.90 4.84 -4.73
CA PRO A 29 15.82 5.88 -4.29
C PRO A 29 16.91 5.28 -3.40
N THR A 30 18.16 5.53 -3.77
CA THR A 30 19.34 5.15 -3.05
C THR A 30 19.68 6.21 -1.99
N GLU A 31 19.89 5.73 -0.79
CA GLU A 31 20.72 6.28 0.30
C GLU A 31 21.18 7.75 0.23
N ALA A 32 20.58 8.56 1.10
CA ALA A 32 21.25 9.73 1.65
C ALA A 32 20.79 9.96 3.09
N ALA A 33 21.25 9.14 4.01
CA ALA A 33 21.19 9.45 5.44
C ALA A 33 22.32 8.72 6.18
N GLN A 34 23.51 9.28 6.16
CA GLN A 34 24.55 9.04 7.17
C GLN A 34 25.22 10.35 7.51
N LYS A 35 24.87 10.88 8.66
CA LYS A 35 25.66 11.50 9.71
C LYS A 35 24.91 12.61 10.44
N ALA A 36 24.50 12.33 11.64
CA ALA A 36 24.52 13.31 12.71
C ALA A 36 24.86 12.56 14.00
N GLU A 37 26.07 12.77 14.45
CA GLU A 37 26.58 12.27 15.73
C GLU A 37 25.99 13.05 16.90
N ALA A 38 25.85 12.32 17.98
CA ALA A 38 25.39 12.66 19.30
C ALA A 38 26.07 13.91 19.92
N SER A 39 25.30 14.65 20.68
CA SER A 39 25.80 15.26 21.94
C SER A 39 24.68 15.27 22.96
N GLY A 40 24.84 14.42 23.98
CA GLY A 40 23.94 14.33 25.13
C GLY A 40 24.15 15.50 26.09
N LYS A 41 23.13 15.66 26.92
CA LYS A 41 23.31 16.00 28.36
C LYS A 41 22.09 15.62 29.16
N GLU A 42 22.38 14.87 30.20
CA GLU A 42 21.50 14.47 31.30
C GLU A 42 20.81 15.66 32.01
N SER A 43 19.61 15.45 32.43
CA SER A 43 19.20 15.89 33.76
C SER A 43 18.08 14.98 34.31
N SER A 44 18.43 14.27 35.33
CA SER A 44 17.57 13.49 36.20
C SER A 44 16.64 14.38 37.01
N GLN A 45 15.35 14.01 37.10
CA GLN A 45 14.63 14.17 38.39
C GLN A 45 13.49 13.15 38.46
N ALA A 46 13.56 12.37 39.53
CA ALA A 46 12.57 11.41 39.93
C ALA A 46 11.34 12.12 40.50
N ALA A 47 10.15 11.60 40.21
CA ALA A 47 8.98 11.82 41.04
C ALA A 47 8.23 10.48 41.17
N GLU A 48 8.11 10.08 42.45
CA GLU A 48 7.38 8.89 42.93
C GLU A 48 5.87 9.09 42.80
N GLY A 49 5.19 8.00 42.45
CA GLY A 49 3.98 7.57 43.13
C GLY A 49 2.63 7.89 42.53
N LYS A 50 1.95 6.90 42.02
CA LYS A 50 0.75 6.29 42.61
C LYS A 50 0.15 5.27 41.67
N THR A 51 0.12 4.04 42.12
CA THR A 51 -0.69 2.95 41.59
C THR A 51 -2.17 3.28 41.79
N GLU A 52 -2.91 3.43 40.68
CA GLU A 52 -4.36 3.30 40.68
C GLU A 52 -4.74 2.14 39.73
N THR A 53 -5.33 1.16 40.34
CA THR A 53 -5.91 -0.03 39.73
C THR A 53 -7.11 0.38 38.88
N ALA A 54 -6.97 0.37 37.57
CA ALA A 54 -8.11 0.46 36.64
C ALA A 54 -8.66 -0.95 36.40
N GLY A 55 -9.99 -1.06 36.41
CA GLY A 55 -10.71 -2.31 36.45
C GLY A 55 -10.54 -3.16 35.18
N GLN A 56 -10.40 -4.45 35.39
CA GLN A 56 -10.49 -5.51 34.40
C GLN A 56 -11.88 -5.52 33.75
N ALA A 57 -11.93 -5.18 32.45
CA ALA A 57 -12.97 -5.69 31.58
C ALA A 57 -12.51 -7.10 31.15
N GLY A 58 -13.34 -8.11 31.47
CA GLY A 58 -13.02 -9.52 31.22
C GLY A 58 -13.05 -9.86 29.72
N GLY A 59 -11.89 -9.80 29.08
CA GLY A 59 -11.61 -10.49 27.84
C GLY A 59 -11.01 -11.87 28.15
N ALA A 60 -11.24 -12.87 27.30
CA ALA A 60 -10.60 -14.16 27.41
C ALA A 60 -9.09 -13.97 27.55
N ALA A 61 -8.46 -14.61 28.53
CA ALA A 61 -7.03 -14.49 28.76
C ALA A 61 -6.27 -14.98 27.51
N GLY A 62 -5.75 -14.03 26.72
CA GLY A 62 -4.95 -14.35 25.54
C GLY A 62 -3.63 -15.05 25.92
N VAL A 63 -2.99 -15.71 24.97
CA VAL A 63 -1.68 -16.32 25.16
C VAL A 63 -0.67 -15.23 25.51
N ASP A 64 -0.10 -15.30 26.74
CA ASP A 64 0.97 -14.39 27.15
C ASP A 64 2.27 -14.74 26.42
N VAL A 65 2.72 -13.85 25.56
CA VAL A 65 3.94 -14.03 24.76
C VAL A 65 5.17 -13.33 25.35
N SER A 66 5.00 -12.56 26.45
CA SER A 66 6.11 -11.80 27.06
C SER A 66 7.25 -12.67 27.58
N GLY A 67 6.94 -13.92 27.94
CA GLY A 67 7.90 -14.92 28.38
C GLY A 67 8.50 -15.78 27.27
N ALA A 68 8.17 -15.54 26.02
CA ALA A 68 8.70 -16.33 24.89
C ALA A 68 10.23 -16.18 24.81
N THR A 69 10.88 -17.28 24.39
CA THR A 69 12.34 -17.34 24.23
C THR A 69 12.72 -18.00 22.93
N GLY A 70 13.93 -17.77 22.45
CA GLY A 70 14.46 -18.41 21.26
C GLY A 70 15.08 -17.44 20.26
N GLU A 71 15.29 -17.91 19.05
CA GLU A 71 15.81 -17.09 17.95
C GLU A 71 14.90 -17.28 16.73
N ILE A 72 14.57 -16.16 16.08
CA ILE A 72 13.81 -16.15 14.83
C ILE A 72 14.51 -15.37 13.74
N ASN A 73 14.27 -15.78 12.50
CA ASN A 73 14.66 -15.03 11.31
C ASN A 73 13.41 -14.48 10.61
N VAL A 74 13.33 -13.18 10.50
CA VAL A 74 12.24 -12.47 9.81
C VAL A 74 12.73 -12.00 8.44
N TRP A 75 12.09 -12.44 7.37
CA TRP A 75 12.37 -11.97 6.01
C TRP A 75 11.34 -10.95 5.56
N THR A 76 11.82 -9.89 4.91
CA THR A 76 10.97 -8.77 4.50
C THR A 76 11.53 -8.00 3.31
N ASN A 77 10.66 -7.28 2.61
CA ASN A 77 11.00 -6.25 1.63
C ASN A 77 10.80 -4.82 2.16
N LEU A 78 10.40 -4.66 3.42
CA LEU A 78 10.35 -3.36 4.09
C LEU A 78 11.77 -2.77 4.25
N SER A 79 11.86 -1.48 4.57
CA SER A 79 13.16 -0.84 4.74
C SER A 79 13.90 -1.33 5.99
N GLN A 80 15.22 -1.26 5.95
CA GLN A 80 16.05 -1.62 7.11
C GLN A 80 15.78 -0.71 8.32
N SER A 81 15.46 0.56 8.09
CA SER A 81 15.13 1.52 9.15
C SER A 81 13.84 1.17 9.88
N GLU A 82 12.80 0.83 9.14
CA GLU A 82 11.53 0.36 9.71
C GLU A 82 11.73 -0.93 10.51
N MET A 83 12.45 -1.89 9.95
CA MET A 83 12.70 -3.15 10.64
C MET A 83 13.56 -2.99 11.90
N ASN A 84 14.51 -2.06 11.91
CA ASN A 84 15.27 -1.75 13.12
C ASN A 84 14.35 -1.20 14.23
N PHE A 85 13.43 -0.31 13.85
CA PHE A 85 12.41 0.21 14.76
C PHE A 85 11.50 -0.91 15.29
N TYR A 86 10.97 -1.77 14.41
CA TYR A 86 10.12 -2.89 14.82
C TYR A 86 10.83 -3.86 15.76
N VAL A 87 12.09 -4.18 15.50
CA VAL A 87 12.89 -5.04 16.38
C VAL A 87 13.14 -4.38 17.74
N GLU A 88 13.41 -3.07 17.76
CA GLU A 88 13.57 -2.33 19.02
C GLU A 88 12.30 -2.36 19.85
N GLU A 89 11.15 -2.07 19.24
CA GLU A 89 9.85 -2.08 19.91
C GLU A 89 9.48 -3.49 20.40
N PHE A 90 9.72 -4.51 19.59
CA PHE A 90 9.52 -5.90 19.98
C PHE A 90 10.38 -6.31 21.20
N ASN A 91 11.68 -5.97 21.18
CA ASN A 91 12.60 -6.34 22.26
C ASN A 91 12.27 -5.68 23.59
N LYS A 92 11.57 -4.53 23.60
CA LYS A 92 11.06 -3.90 24.83
C LYS A 92 9.98 -4.77 25.49
N ARG A 93 9.22 -5.54 24.72
CA ARG A 93 8.05 -6.33 25.15
C ARG A 93 8.39 -7.82 25.31
N VAL A 94 9.25 -8.36 24.46
CA VAL A 94 9.63 -9.78 24.43
C VAL A 94 11.16 -9.92 24.40
N PRO A 95 11.86 -9.57 25.49
CA PRO A 95 13.32 -9.53 25.50
C PRO A 95 13.99 -10.92 25.42
N GLY A 96 13.23 -12.00 25.59
CA GLY A 96 13.74 -13.38 25.54
C GLY A 96 13.93 -13.93 24.12
N VAL A 97 13.40 -13.26 23.11
CA VAL A 97 13.50 -13.68 21.71
C VAL A 97 14.53 -12.83 20.97
N LYS A 98 15.52 -13.49 20.38
CA LYS A 98 16.48 -12.83 19.49
C LYS A 98 15.93 -12.81 18.07
N VAL A 99 15.79 -11.63 17.50
CA VAL A 99 15.30 -11.43 16.13
C VAL A 99 16.47 -11.13 15.19
N THR A 100 16.58 -11.89 14.12
CA THR A 100 17.45 -11.60 12.97
C THR A 100 16.56 -11.19 11.81
N VAL A 101 16.84 -10.04 11.19
CA VAL A 101 16.08 -9.56 10.04
C VAL A 101 16.91 -9.71 8.77
N THR A 102 16.28 -10.18 7.71
CA THR A 102 16.85 -10.19 6.36
C THR A 102 15.98 -9.34 5.46
N VAL A 103 16.47 -8.14 5.13
CA VAL A 103 15.83 -7.22 4.20
C VAL A 103 16.33 -7.48 2.79
N MET A 104 15.42 -7.56 1.83
CA MET A 104 15.74 -7.79 0.42
C MET A 104 14.86 -6.91 -0.47
N PRO A 105 15.36 -6.41 -1.63
CA PRO A 105 14.53 -5.71 -2.60
C PRO A 105 13.36 -6.59 -3.09
N GLY A 106 12.21 -5.98 -3.37
CA GLY A 106 10.95 -6.70 -3.58
C GLY A 106 11.00 -7.89 -4.54
N ASN A 107 11.59 -7.74 -5.75
CA ASN A 107 11.67 -8.83 -6.72
C ASN A 107 12.63 -9.95 -6.28
N GLU A 108 13.74 -9.59 -5.64
CA GLU A 108 14.70 -10.57 -5.07
C GLU A 108 14.05 -11.30 -3.89
N TYR A 109 13.35 -10.57 -3.03
CA TYR A 109 12.61 -11.10 -1.89
C TYR A 109 11.65 -12.21 -2.32
N ARG A 110 10.75 -11.91 -3.25
CA ARG A 110 9.74 -12.87 -3.75
C ARG A 110 10.38 -14.15 -4.28
N THR A 111 11.39 -14.00 -5.14
CA THR A 111 12.09 -15.16 -5.74
C THR A 111 12.77 -16.02 -4.69
N LYS A 112 13.46 -15.40 -3.73
CA LYS A 112 14.16 -16.12 -2.65
C LYS A 112 13.17 -16.77 -1.69
N LEU A 113 12.11 -16.08 -1.30
CA LEU A 113 11.08 -16.62 -0.40
C LEU A 113 10.39 -17.84 -1.01
N GLN A 114 9.98 -17.75 -2.27
CA GLN A 114 9.36 -18.87 -2.99
C GLN A 114 10.29 -20.09 -3.03
N ASN A 115 11.57 -19.88 -3.32
CA ASN A 115 12.55 -20.97 -3.35
C ASN A 115 12.79 -21.56 -1.96
N ALA A 116 12.93 -20.73 -0.93
CA ALA A 116 13.14 -21.15 0.45
C ALA A 116 11.96 -21.98 0.96
N PHE A 117 10.74 -21.52 0.74
CA PHE A 117 9.54 -22.24 1.13
C PHE A 117 9.37 -23.59 0.40
N ARG A 118 9.61 -23.59 -0.92
CA ARG A 118 9.52 -24.81 -1.74
C ARG A 118 10.54 -25.89 -1.33
N THR A 119 11.74 -25.48 -0.93
CA THR A 119 12.83 -26.42 -0.59
C THR A 119 12.93 -26.72 0.91
N GLY A 120 12.33 -25.88 1.76
CA GLY A 120 12.50 -25.89 3.20
C GLY A 120 13.93 -25.54 3.66
N THR A 121 14.79 -25.04 2.74
CA THR A 121 16.19 -24.74 3.04
C THR A 121 16.37 -23.26 3.30
N ASN A 122 16.89 -22.92 4.47
CA ASN A 122 17.09 -21.54 4.94
C ASN A 122 15.79 -20.69 4.88
N ALA A 123 14.64 -21.33 5.01
CA ALA A 123 13.37 -20.61 5.09
C ALA A 123 13.33 -19.76 6.37
N PRO A 124 12.74 -18.56 6.32
CA PRO A 124 12.56 -17.74 7.51
C PRO A 124 11.55 -18.40 8.47
N ASP A 125 11.57 -17.99 9.74
CA ASP A 125 10.51 -18.35 10.70
C ASP A 125 9.25 -17.51 10.44
N VAL A 126 9.44 -16.22 10.14
CA VAL A 126 8.38 -15.27 9.79
C VAL A 126 8.74 -14.58 8.47
N ALA A 127 7.74 -14.40 7.62
CA ALA A 127 7.85 -13.59 6.41
C ALA A 127 6.77 -12.52 6.36
N THR A 128 7.08 -11.37 5.77
CA THR A 128 6.09 -10.35 5.43
C THR A 128 5.54 -10.60 4.05
N PHE A 129 4.26 -10.30 3.87
CA PHE A 129 3.58 -10.44 2.58
C PHE A 129 2.79 -9.16 2.31
N GLU A 130 3.11 -8.50 1.24
CA GLU A 130 2.22 -7.49 0.68
C GLU A 130 0.97 -8.21 0.16
N ILE A 131 -0.17 -7.51 0.13
CA ILE A 131 -1.50 -8.09 -0.16
C ILE A 131 -1.51 -8.99 -1.39
N SER A 132 -0.94 -8.54 -2.51
CA SER A 132 -0.94 -9.27 -3.77
C SER A 132 -0.03 -10.51 -3.76
N ASP A 133 0.92 -10.57 -2.84
CA ASP A 133 1.78 -11.75 -2.62
C ASP A 133 1.16 -12.73 -1.64
N PHE A 134 0.38 -12.25 -0.64
CA PHE A 134 -0.24 -13.11 0.38
C PHE A 134 -1.22 -14.12 -0.22
N GLY A 135 -2.00 -13.70 -1.22
CA GLY A 135 -2.91 -14.58 -1.96
C GLY A 135 -2.25 -15.82 -2.58
N MET A 136 -0.94 -15.74 -2.89
CA MET A 136 -0.17 -16.89 -3.42
C MET A 136 0.10 -17.97 -2.39
N TYR A 137 0.08 -17.63 -1.09
CA TYR A 137 0.53 -18.52 -0.01
C TYR A 137 -0.59 -18.93 0.94
N LYS A 138 -1.61 -18.11 1.16
CA LYS A 138 -2.64 -18.35 2.18
C LYS A 138 -3.41 -19.65 1.96
N ASN A 139 -3.60 -20.07 0.72
CA ASN A 139 -4.26 -21.33 0.36
C ASN A 139 -3.29 -22.52 0.21
N THR A 140 -2.09 -22.42 0.81
CA THR A 140 -1.08 -23.48 0.79
C THR A 140 -0.76 -23.96 2.20
N ASP A 141 -0.10 -25.12 2.30
CA ASP A 141 0.44 -25.64 3.58
C ASP A 141 1.77 -24.98 3.98
N LEU A 142 2.21 -23.94 3.28
CA LEU A 142 3.49 -23.26 3.54
C LEU A 142 3.41 -22.30 4.72
N LEU A 143 2.22 -21.77 5.02
CA LEU A 143 1.99 -20.94 6.19
C LEU A 143 1.30 -21.72 7.29
N GLU A 144 1.70 -21.43 8.54
CA GLU A 144 1.12 -22.01 9.74
C GLU A 144 -0.38 -21.66 9.85
N ASN A 145 -1.18 -22.63 10.32
CA ASN A 145 -2.58 -22.39 10.64
C ASN A 145 -2.67 -21.76 12.04
N LEU A 146 -2.94 -20.47 12.10
CA LEU A 146 -3.06 -19.70 13.33
C LEU A 146 -4.43 -19.88 14.02
N SER A 147 -5.40 -20.55 13.39
CA SER A 147 -6.71 -20.87 13.98
C SER A 147 -6.68 -22.05 14.95
N THR A 148 -5.51 -22.66 15.17
CA THR A 148 -5.38 -23.78 16.11
C THR A 148 -5.37 -23.31 17.56
N GLU A 149 -5.72 -24.20 18.51
CA GLU A 149 -5.75 -23.91 19.95
C GLU A 149 -4.39 -23.49 20.53
N SER A 150 -3.28 -23.72 19.79
CA SER A 150 -1.94 -23.27 20.18
C SER A 150 -1.76 -21.77 20.13
N TYR A 151 -2.66 -21.06 19.45
CA TYR A 151 -2.64 -19.61 19.24
C TYR A 151 -3.96 -18.99 19.69
N ASP A 152 -3.93 -17.75 20.09
CA ASP A 152 -5.15 -16.96 20.38
C ASP A 152 -5.55 -16.05 19.22
N ALA A 153 -5.04 -16.33 18.01
CA ALA A 153 -5.23 -15.51 16.84
C ALA A 153 -6.71 -15.31 16.44
N GLU A 154 -7.55 -16.35 16.64
CA GLU A 154 -9.00 -16.26 16.42
C GLU A 154 -9.71 -15.30 17.39
N ALA A 155 -9.15 -15.09 18.57
CA ALA A 155 -9.69 -14.10 19.51
C ALA A 155 -9.24 -12.69 19.11
N LEU A 156 -7.98 -12.55 18.68
CA LEU A 156 -7.43 -11.27 18.24
C LEU A 156 -8.06 -10.78 16.93
N SER A 157 -8.34 -11.68 16.00
CA SER A 157 -8.90 -11.32 14.68
C SER A 157 -10.29 -10.70 14.77
N LYS A 158 -11.05 -10.98 15.82
CA LYS A 158 -12.37 -10.36 16.08
C LYS A 158 -12.29 -8.86 16.38
N ASP A 159 -11.13 -8.43 16.85
CA ASP A 159 -10.84 -7.04 17.16
C ASP A 159 -10.05 -6.36 16.01
N MET A 160 -9.89 -7.04 14.86
CA MET A 160 -9.30 -6.46 13.65
C MET A 160 -10.38 -5.82 12.77
N ILE A 161 -9.95 -4.89 11.92
CA ILE A 161 -10.81 -4.36 10.83
C ILE A 161 -11.37 -5.54 10.01
N PRO A 162 -12.70 -5.58 9.73
CA PRO A 162 -13.34 -6.75 9.17
C PRO A 162 -12.72 -7.28 7.86
N TYR A 163 -12.41 -6.40 6.90
CA TYR A 163 -11.80 -6.82 5.64
C TYR A 163 -10.39 -7.40 5.85
N VAL A 164 -9.64 -6.91 6.85
CA VAL A 164 -8.30 -7.44 7.16
C VAL A 164 -8.40 -8.85 7.73
N ASP A 165 -9.37 -9.11 8.62
CA ASP A 165 -9.62 -10.47 9.11
C ASP A 165 -10.00 -11.41 7.97
N GLU A 166 -10.94 -11.00 7.09
CA GLU A 166 -11.38 -11.80 5.97
C GLU A 166 -10.23 -12.15 5.01
N LEU A 167 -9.39 -11.16 4.66
CA LEU A 167 -8.24 -11.35 3.79
C LEU A 167 -7.14 -12.22 4.44
N SER A 168 -7.09 -12.29 5.76
CA SER A 168 -6.13 -13.12 6.52
C SER A 168 -6.44 -14.61 6.46
N ARG A 169 -7.63 -14.99 5.96
CA ARG A 169 -8.13 -16.37 5.97
C ARG A 169 -7.92 -17.08 4.64
N ASP A 170 -7.67 -18.39 4.72
CA ASP A 170 -7.69 -19.28 3.57
C ASP A 170 -9.15 -19.64 3.17
N ASP A 171 -9.32 -20.35 2.06
CA ASP A 171 -10.64 -20.75 1.53
C ASP A 171 -11.40 -21.71 2.49
N SER A 172 -10.73 -22.27 3.49
CA SER A 172 -11.33 -23.07 4.55
C SER A 172 -11.69 -22.25 5.79
N GLY A 173 -11.42 -20.95 5.78
CA GLY A 173 -11.68 -20.01 6.88
C GLY A 173 -10.60 -19.95 7.96
N ASN A 174 -9.45 -20.63 7.79
CA ASN A 174 -8.38 -20.59 8.77
C ASN A 174 -7.49 -19.36 8.58
N LEU A 175 -7.08 -18.73 9.66
CA LEU A 175 -6.09 -17.66 9.66
C LEU A 175 -4.70 -18.19 9.24
N ARG A 176 -4.12 -17.56 8.22
CA ARG A 176 -2.79 -17.90 7.68
C ARG A 176 -1.76 -16.80 7.94
N GLY A 177 -2.18 -15.66 8.43
CA GLY A 177 -1.35 -14.54 8.83
C GLY A 177 -2.17 -13.52 9.57
N LEU A 178 -1.50 -12.50 10.12
CA LEU A 178 -2.15 -11.30 10.69
C LEU A 178 -1.49 -10.07 10.10
N SER A 179 -2.28 -9.03 9.83
CA SER A 179 -1.75 -7.73 9.38
C SER A 179 -1.60 -6.77 10.55
N TYR A 180 -0.54 -5.99 10.56
CA TYR A 180 -0.37 -4.91 11.54
C TYR A 180 -1.08 -3.62 11.13
N GLN A 181 -1.39 -3.45 9.85
CA GLN A 181 -1.99 -2.23 9.30
C GLN A 181 -3.30 -2.53 8.56
N ALA A 182 -4.21 -1.59 8.60
CA ALA A 182 -5.28 -1.44 7.64
C ALA A 182 -4.93 -0.30 6.68
N THR A 183 -5.40 -0.41 5.44
CA THR A 183 -5.01 0.51 4.37
C THR A 183 -6.23 1.10 3.65
N PRO A 184 -7.15 1.75 4.41
CA PRO A 184 -8.29 2.43 3.80
C PRO A 184 -7.79 3.53 2.88
N GLY A 185 -8.39 3.62 1.70
CA GLY A 185 -8.05 4.59 0.69
C GLY A 185 -9.00 5.79 0.67
N GLY A 186 -8.48 6.91 0.21
CA GLY A 186 -9.23 8.15 0.01
C GLY A 186 -8.48 9.10 -0.90
N PHE A 187 -8.83 10.35 -0.86
CA PHE A 187 -8.11 11.42 -1.54
C PHE A 187 -7.30 12.25 -0.57
N TRP A 188 -5.99 12.27 -0.76
CA TRP A 188 -5.13 13.29 -0.18
C TRP A 188 -5.12 14.50 -1.10
N TYR A 189 -5.29 15.71 -0.57
CA TYR A 189 -5.37 16.92 -1.39
C TYR A 189 -4.50 18.05 -0.87
N LYS A 190 -4.01 18.87 -1.79
CA LYS A 190 -3.24 20.08 -1.48
C LYS A 190 -4.18 21.22 -1.16
N LYS A 191 -4.24 21.65 0.10
CA LYS A 191 -5.17 22.67 0.59
C LYS A 191 -5.10 23.99 -0.20
N ALA A 192 -3.90 24.44 -0.53
CA ALA A 192 -3.74 25.71 -1.28
C ALA A 192 -4.35 25.63 -2.69
N LEU A 193 -4.10 24.53 -3.42
CA LEU A 193 -4.67 24.33 -4.75
C LEU A 193 -6.18 24.08 -4.70
N ALA A 194 -6.67 23.36 -3.68
CA ALA A 194 -8.09 23.13 -3.48
C ALA A 194 -8.81 24.48 -3.28
N ARG A 195 -8.33 25.37 -2.39
CA ARG A 195 -8.88 26.73 -2.24
C ARG A 195 -8.85 27.54 -3.53
N GLU A 196 -7.73 27.48 -4.26
CA GLU A 196 -7.57 28.26 -5.49
C GLU A 196 -8.48 27.78 -6.62
N TYR A 197 -8.54 26.48 -6.87
CA TYR A 197 -9.22 25.92 -8.03
C TYR A 197 -10.64 25.44 -7.73
N LEU A 198 -10.90 24.90 -6.53
CA LEU A 198 -12.19 24.33 -6.13
C LEU A 198 -13.01 25.29 -5.24
N GLY A 199 -12.35 26.28 -4.64
CA GLY A 199 -13.01 27.31 -3.81
C GLY A 199 -13.12 26.96 -2.33
N THR A 200 -12.74 25.77 -1.94
CA THR A 200 -12.74 25.29 -0.56
C THR A 200 -11.57 24.34 -0.31
N ASP A 201 -11.19 24.15 0.94
CA ASP A 201 -10.31 23.08 1.43
C ASP A 201 -10.95 22.32 2.58
N ASP A 202 -12.25 22.50 2.78
CA ASP A 202 -13.03 21.71 3.72
C ASP A 202 -13.24 20.29 3.18
N PRO A 203 -12.88 19.23 3.94
CA PRO A 203 -12.95 17.86 3.44
C PRO A 203 -14.37 17.38 3.15
N GLU A 204 -15.39 17.84 3.90
CA GLU A 204 -16.78 17.43 3.70
C GLU A 204 -17.34 18.10 2.43
N GLU A 205 -17.05 19.40 2.23
CA GLU A 205 -17.45 20.12 1.01
C GLU A 205 -16.78 19.54 -0.24
N LEU A 206 -15.50 19.19 -0.14
CA LEU A 206 -14.76 18.54 -1.25
C LEU A 206 -15.30 17.15 -1.55
N HIS A 207 -15.59 16.34 -0.53
CA HIS A 207 -16.18 15.01 -0.71
C HIS A 207 -17.55 15.09 -1.43
N GLU A 208 -18.45 16.00 -1.00
CA GLU A 208 -19.73 16.18 -1.68
C GLU A 208 -19.58 16.69 -3.13
N MET A 209 -18.56 17.54 -3.38
CA MET A 209 -18.24 18.04 -4.73
C MET A 209 -17.74 16.92 -5.66
N LEU A 210 -17.02 15.94 -5.12
CA LEU A 210 -16.31 14.87 -5.84
C LEU A 210 -16.88 13.46 -5.56
N LYS A 211 -18.15 13.39 -5.21
CA LYS A 211 -18.83 12.19 -4.72
C LYS A 211 -18.96 11.05 -5.73
N ASP A 212 -18.81 11.30 -7.00
CA ASP A 212 -18.88 10.32 -8.07
C ASP A 212 -17.97 10.69 -9.25
N TRP A 213 -17.72 9.73 -10.13
CA TRP A 213 -16.81 9.90 -11.26
C TRP A 213 -17.28 10.97 -12.27
N ASP A 214 -18.58 11.15 -12.46
CA ASP A 214 -19.09 12.17 -13.36
C ASP A 214 -18.80 13.58 -12.80
N SER A 215 -18.98 13.78 -11.51
CA SER A 215 -18.61 15.00 -10.79
C SER A 215 -17.09 15.25 -10.84
N ILE A 216 -16.27 14.23 -10.61
CA ILE A 216 -14.79 14.30 -10.68
C ILE A 216 -14.36 14.75 -12.08
N ILE A 217 -14.93 14.16 -13.14
CA ILE A 217 -14.59 14.54 -14.53
C ILE A 217 -14.99 15.98 -14.82
N GLU A 218 -16.18 16.41 -14.41
CA GLU A 218 -16.66 17.76 -14.66
C GLU A 218 -15.82 18.82 -13.91
N VAL A 219 -15.50 18.55 -12.63
CA VAL A 219 -14.63 19.43 -11.83
C VAL A 219 -13.21 19.44 -12.41
N GLY A 220 -12.68 18.28 -12.83
CA GLY A 220 -11.36 18.18 -13.44
C GLY A 220 -11.22 19.00 -14.72
N LYS A 221 -12.26 19.00 -15.58
CA LYS A 221 -12.32 19.87 -16.77
C LYS A 221 -12.23 21.34 -16.39
N GLN A 222 -13.00 21.77 -15.38
CA GLN A 222 -12.98 23.14 -14.90
C GLN A 222 -11.60 23.53 -14.34
N VAL A 223 -10.94 22.63 -13.60
CA VAL A 223 -9.56 22.83 -13.11
C VAL A 223 -8.58 22.97 -14.28
N ASN A 224 -8.67 22.08 -15.27
CA ASN A 224 -7.82 22.14 -16.46
C ASN A 224 -8.00 23.47 -17.22
N GLU A 225 -9.24 23.87 -17.47
CA GLU A 225 -9.55 25.14 -18.14
C GLU A 225 -9.05 26.36 -17.33
N LYS A 226 -9.34 26.40 -16.02
CA LYS A 226 -8.94 27.50 -15.13
C LYS A 226 -7.43 27.64 -14.99
N SER A 227 -6.71 26.51 -14.98
CA SER A 227 -5.24 26.48 -14.89
C SER A 227 -4.54 26.73 -16.24
N GLY A 228 -5.30 26.75 -17.35
CA GLY A 228 -4.74 26.77 -18.70
C GLY A 228 -3.97 25.51 -19.07
N GLY A 229 -4.44 24.36 -18.61
CA GLY A 229 -3.87 23.04 -18.88
C GLY A 229 -2.65 22.70 -18.05
N LYS A 230 -2.43 23.37 -16.92
CA LYS A 230 -1.22 23.18 -16.10
C LYS A 230 -1.44 22.24 -14.91
N ILE A 231 -2.65 22.21 -14.37
CA ILE A 231 -3.00 21.49 -13.16
C ILE A 231 -4.00 20.40 -13.52
N GLY A 232 -3.71 19.15 -13.15
CA GLY A 232 -4.68 18.08 -13.12
C GLY A 232 -5.47 18.08 -11.80
N LEU A 233 -6.72 17.67 -11.83
CA LEU A 233 -7.45 17.39 -10.59
C LEU A 233 -6.85 16.17 -9.92
N LEU A 234 -6.65 15.06 -10.66
CA LEU A 234 -5.97 13.85 -10.22
C LEU A 234 -4.49 13.89 -10.62
N ASP A 235 -3.68 13.11 -9.93
CA ASP A 235 -2.28 12.90 -10.26
C ASP A 235 -2.11 12.04 -11.53
N ASP A 236 -2.74 10.86 -11.55
CA ASP A 236 -2.64 9.89 -12.64
C ASP A 236 -3.91 9.04 -12.76
N ILE A 237 -4.10 8.34 -13.89
CA ILE A 237 -5.22 7.42 -14.10
C ILE A 237 -5.13 6.16 -13.23
N GLU A 238 -3.97 5.85 -12.66
CA GLU A 238 -3.82 4.75 -11.71
C GLU A 238 -4.69 4.95 -10.47
N THR A 239 -4.97 6.20 -10.08
CA THR A 239 -5.98 6.55 -9.07
C THR A 239 -7.37 6.01 -9.43
N VAL A 240 -7.74 6.01 -10.72
CA VAL A 240 -9.02 5.43 -11.16
C VAL A 240 -9.02 3.91 -10.97
N GLU A 241 -7.93 3.26 -11.36
CA GLU A 241 -7.77 1.80 -11.21
C GLU A 241 -7.94 1.38 -9.75
N GLN A 242 -7.19 2.01 -8.85
CA GLN A 242 -7.18 1.66 -7.43
C GLN A 242 -8.58 1.79 -6.79
N ILE A 243 -9.29 2.88 -7.07
CA ILE A 243 -10.64 3.10 -6.52
C ILE A 243 -11.65 2.18 -7.21
N TYR A 244 -11.59 2.07 -8.55
CA TYR A 244 -12.57 1.30 -9.30
C TYR A 244 -12.51 -0.20 -9.02
N CYS A 245 -11.34 -0.73 -8.69
CA CYS A 245 -11.20 -2.13 -8.26
C CYS A 245 -12.06 -2.48 -7.04
N SER A 246 -12.45 -1.50 -6.21
CA SER A 246 -13.38 -1.73 -5.10
C SER A 246 -14.79 -2.16 -5.56
N TYR A 247 -15.14 -1.88 -6.80
CA TYR A 247 -16.44 -2.29 -7.39
C TYR A 247 -16.41 -3.69 -8.01
N LYS A 248 -15.25 -4.30 -8.09
CA LYS A 248 -15.05 -5.58 -8.79
C LYS A 248 -15.95 -6.70 -8.25
N GLY A 249 -16.05 -6.84 -6.92
CA GLY A 249 -16.94 -7.79 -6.26
C GLY A 249 -16.68 -9.27 -6.57
N ALA A 250 -15.61 -9.58 -7.31
CA ALA A 250 -15.20 -10.92 -7.73
C ALA A 250 -13.66 -10.94 -7.90
N PRO A 251 -13.00 -12.11 -7.77
CA PRO A 251 -11.57 -12.21 -8.06
C PRO A 251 -11.30 -11.95 -9.55
N TRP A 252 -10.05 -11.55 -9.86
CA TRP A 252 -9.62 -11.36 -11.25
C TRP A 252 -9.76 -12.62 -12.11
N VAL A 253 -9.62 -13.78 -11.49
CA VAL A 253 -9.83 -15.09 -12.12
C VAL A 253 -10.58 -15.96 -11.11
N ASP A 254 -11.71 -16.51 -11.52
CA ASP A 254 -12.57 -17.32 -10.68
C ASP A 254 -12.04 -18.76 -10.44
N GLU A 255 -12.73 -19.53 -9.65
CA GLU A 255 -12.40 -20.93 -9.34
C GLU A 255 -12.41 -21.88 -10.56
N ASN A 256 -13.11 -21.48 -11.65
CA ASN A 256 -13.17 -22.21 -12.91
C ASN A 256 -12.16 -21.70 -13.94
N ASN A 257 -11.26 -20.82 -13.51
CA ASN A 257 -10.25 -20.11 -14.30
C ASN A 257 -10.83 -19.13 -15.34
N HIS A 258 -12.06 -18.66 -15.20
CA HIS A 258 -12.58 -17.59 -16.05
C HIS A 258 -12.06 -16.25 -15.52
N ILE A 259 -11.60 -15.42 -16.46
CA ILE A 259 -11.20 -14.04 -16.15
C ILE A 259 -12.45 -13.20 -15.84
N ILE A 260 -12.28 -12.15 -15.06
CA ILE A 260 -13.35 -11.19 -14.72
C ILE A 260 -14.06 -10.70 -15.98
N SER A 261 -15.36 -10.37 -15.84
CA SER A 261 -16.22 -10.02 -16.98
C SER A 261 -15.71 -8.85 -17.81
N ASP A 262 -15.94 -8.95 -19.11
CA ASP A 262 -15.64 -7.87 -20.05
C ASP A 262 -16.40 -6.58 -19.70
N ASP A 263 -17.63 -6.68 -19.19
CA ASP A 263 -18.42 -5.51 -18.78
C ASP A 263 -17.68 -4.70 -17.72
N PHE A 264 -17.12 -5.36 -16.69
CA PHE A 264 -16.32 -4.67 -15.65
C PHE A 264 -15.07 -4.01 -16.24
N LEU A 265 -14.29 -4.76 -17.04
CA LEU A 265 -13.06 -4.25 -17.66
C LEU A 265 -13.35 -3.07 -18.58
N MET A 266 -14.40 -3.16 -19.38
CA MET A 266 -14.79 -2.09 -20.31
C MET A 266 -15.30 -0.84 -19.58
N GLU A 267 -16.08 -0.99 -18.50
CA GLU A 267 -16.50 0.15 -17.69
C GLU A 267 -15.30 0.88 -17.07
N GLN A 268 -14.36 0.14 -16.50
CA GLN A 268 -13.13 0.69 -15.92
C GLN A 268 -12.28 1.42 -16.97
N LEU A 269 -11.97 0.76 -18.09
CA LEU A 269 -11.13 1.33 -19.15
C LEU A 269 -11.80 2.52 -19.85
N ASN A 270 -13.12 2.49 -20.05
CA ASN A 270 -13.87 3.63 -20.56
C ASN A 270 -13.86 4.82 -19.58
N LEU A 271 -13.92 4.57 -18.28
CA LEU A 271 -13.78 5.62 -17.28
C LEU A 271 -12.38 6.26 -17.34
N MET A 272 -11.33 5.44 -17.42
CA MET A 272 -9.96 5.91 -17.60
C MET A 272 -9.80 6.75 -18.87
N GLN A 273 -10.36 6.29 -20.00
CA GLN A 273 -10.35 7.04 -21.25
C GLN A 273 -11.06 8.41 -21.10
N ARG A 274 -12.18 8.46 -20.39
CA ARG A 274 -12.88 9.73 -20.11
C ARG A 274 -12.03 10.70 -19.27
N VAL A 275 -11.27 10.19 -18.30
CA VAL A 275 -10.31 10.98 -17.51
C VAL A 275 -9.23 11.58 -18.39
N VAL A 276 -8.62 10.75 -19.25
CA VAL A 276 -7.56 11.16 -20.18
C VAL A 276 -8.08 12.17 -21.22
N ASP A 277 -9.22 11.90 -21.87
CA ASP A 277 -9.79 12.74 -22.94
C ASP A 277 -10.19 14.14 -22.44
N ASN A 278 -10.55 14.23 -21.16
CA ASN A 278 -10.94 15.50 -20.54
C ASN A 278 -9.79 16.18 -19.77
N ASN A 279 -8.56 15.66 -19.83
CA ASN A 279 -7.38 16.15 -19.14
C ASN A 279 -7.63 16.38 -17.63
N VAL A 280 -8.28 15.40 -16.99
CA VAL A 280 -8.60 15.45 -15.56
C VAL A 280 -7.37 15.13 -14.72
N ASP A 281 -6.50 14.23 -15.22
CA ASP A 281 -5.25 13.83 -14.60
C ASP A 281 -4.06 14.67 -15.06
N ALA A 282 -3.05 14.76 -14.22
CA ALA A 282 -1.79 15.45 -14.51
C ALA A 282 -0.82 14.61 -15.34
N ARG A 283 -1.13 13.32 -15.59
CA ARG A 283 -0.21 12.33 -16.19
C ARG A 283 1.12 12.26 -15.44
N ALA A 284 1.03 12.34 -14.12
CA ALA A 284 2.18 12.24 -13.25
C ALA A 284 2.36 10.78 -12.86
N ASP A 285 2.99 10.01 -13.73
CA ASP A 285 3.28 8.58 -13.59
C ASP A 285 3.69 8.24 -12.16
N GLN A 286 2.82 7.52 -11.44
CA GLN A 286 2.99 7.21 -10.02
C GLN A 286 4.32 6.50 -9.78
N TRP A 287 4.95 6.77 -8.66
CA TRP A 287 6.29 6.27 -8.27
C TRP A 287 7.45 6.83 -9.09
N SER A 288 7.21 7.67 -10.10
CA SER A 288 8.28 8.38 -10.78
C SER A 288 8.91 9.47 -9.90
N ALA A 289 10.13 9.91 -10.25
CA ALA A 289 10.77 11.04 -9.56
C ALA A 289 9.99 12.36 -9.75
N GLY A 290 9.30 12.51 -10.90
CA GLY A 290 8.43 13.66 -11.19
C GLY A 290 7.23 13.70 -10.26
N TRP A 291 6.54 12.57 -10.11
CA TRP A 291 5.40 12.43 -9.20
C TRP A 291 5.81 12.67 -7.74
N THR A 292 6.94 12.08 -7.29
CA THR A 292 7.46 12.30 -5.93
C THR A 292 7.75 13.78 -5.67
N SER A 293 8.38 14.49 -6.62
CA SER A 293 8.61 15.94 -6.49
C SER A 293 7.30 16.73 -6.52
N GLY A 294 6.30 16.20 -7.21
CA GLY A 294 4.94 16.72 -7.25
C GLY A 294 4.26 16.77 -5.89
N MET A 295 4.64 15.92 -4.92
CA MET A 295 4.08 15.98 -3.57
C MET A 295 4.30 17.31 -2.88
N TYR A 296 5.44 17.93 -3.09
CA TYR A 296 5.75 19.24 -2.49
C TYR A 296 5.40 20.41 -3.39
N SER A 297 5.46 20.25 -4.72
CA SER A 297 5.18 21.35 -5.67
C SER A 297 3.69 21.69 -5.69
N GLN A 298 3.40 22.98 -5.98
CA GLN A 298 2.03 23.50 -6.05
C GLN A 298 1.61 23.80 -7.51
N ASP A 299 2.08 23.00 -8.47
CA ASP A 299 1.94 23.30 -9.90
C ASP A 299 1.66 22.08 -10.79
N MET A 300 1.22 20.95 -10.23
CA MET A 300 1.05 19.73 -11.00
C MET A 300 -0.36 19.12 -10.85
N PHE A 301 -0.73 18.72 -9.66
CA PHE A 301 -2.04 18.09 -9.37
C PHE A 301 -2.58 18.54 -8.02
N ILE A 302 -3.91 18.40 -7.84
CA ILE A 302 -4.60 18.74 -6.58
C ILE A 302 -4.71 17.53 -5.67
N LEU A 303 -5.14 16.38 -6.22
CA LEU A 303 -5.48 15.16 -5.48
C LEU A 303 -4.55 14.02 -5.85
N ILE A 304 -4.30 13.13 -4.88
CA ILE A 304 -3.79 11.79 -5.09
C ILE A 304 -4.75 10.78 -4.46
N GLY A 305 -5.10 9.72 -5.18
CA GLY A 305 -5.97 8.64 -4.68
C GLY A 305 -5.13 7.54 -4.07
N LEU A 306 -4.75 7.71 -2.81
CA LEU A 306 -3.89 6.74 -2.12
C LEU A 306 -4.41 6.45 -0.71
N PRO A 307 -4.08 5.25 -0.15
CA PRO A 307 -4.49 4.86 1.19
C PRO A 307 -3.77 5.59 2.31
N SER A 308 -4.10 5.18 3.54
CA SER A 308 -3.57 5.74 4.79
C SER A 308 -2.04 5.87 4.82
N TRP A 309 -1.31 4.90 4.28
CA TRP A 309 0.16 4.92 4.25
C TRP A 309 0.78 6.03 3.39
N ALA A 310 0.00 6.65 2.49
CA ALA A 310 0.54 7.67 1.57
C ALA A 310 1.20 8.86 2.28
N LEU A 311 0.68 9.25 3.44
CA LEU A 311 1.27 10.34 4.22
C LEU A 311 2.74 10.12 4.52
N ASN A 312 3.11 8.92 4.93
CA ASN A 312 4.45 8.60 5.38
C ASN A 312 5.36 8.03 4.29
N PHE A 313 4.79 7.38 3.27
CA PHE A 313 5.57 6.76 2.20
C PHE A 313 5.68 7.61 0.93
N CYS A 314 4.78 8.59 0.74
CA CYS A 314 4.77 9.41 -0.46
C CYS A 314 4.85 10.90 -0.16
N ILE A 315 3.93 11.44 0.66
CA ILE A 315 3.81 12.88 0.90
C ILE A 315 5.02 13.42 1.67
N LYS A 316 5.29 12.87 2.86
CA LYS A 316 6.43 13.34 3.68
C LYS A 316 7.79 13.12 3.00
N PRO A 317 8.09 11.97 2.36
CA PRO A 317 9.33 11.80 1.61
C PRO A 317 9.49 12.72 0.41
N GLY A 318 8.38 13.21 -0.16
CA GLY A 318 8.39 14.22 -1.23
C GLY A 318 8.74 15.63 -0.75
N ILE A 319 8.71 15.89 0.57
CA ILE A 319 9.07 17.18 1.14
C ILE A 319 10.60 17.28 1.25
N PRO A 320 11.25 18.32 0.67
CA PRO A 320 12.68 18.47 0.74
C PRO A 320 13.19 18.57 2.18
N GLU A 321 14.41 18.11 2.41
CA GLU A 321 15.06 18.20 3.72
C GLU A 321 15.08 19.66 4.25
N GLY A 322 14.62 19.83 5.48
CA GLY A 322 14.51 21.15 6.13
C GLY A 322 13.27 21.96 5.77
N GLU A 323 12.37 21.46 4.91
CA GLU A 323 11.16 22.17 4.49
C GLU A 323 9.88 21.71 5.23
N MET A 324 9.99 20.77 6.19
CA MET A 324 8.83 20.20 6.89
C MET A 324 7.96 21.25 7.60
N GLU A 325 8.56 22.25 8.21
CA GLU A 325 7.82 23.34 8.85
C GLU A 325 7.02 24.20 7.83
N LYS A 326 7.51 24.32 6.60
CA LYS A 326 6.79 25.02 5.52
C LYS A 326 5.68 24.18 4.90
N ALA A 327 5.78 22.85 5.06
CA ALA A 327 4.75 21.91 4.66
C ALA A 327 3.66 21.75 5.72
N ALA A 328 3.77 22.42 6.87
CA ALA A 328 2.76 22.39 7.91
C ALA A 328 1.39 22.85 7.37
N ASP A 329 0.35 22.07 7.63
CA ASP A 329 -1.04 22.35 7.23
C ASP A 329 -1.23 22.58 5.71
N THR A 330 -0.46 21.88 4.88
CA THR A 330 -0.53 22.01 3.42
C THR A 330 -1.35 20.93 2.74
N TRP A 331 -1.56 19.80 3.41
CA TRP A 331 -2.35 18.68 2.92
C TRP A 331 -3.60 18.46 3.75
N GLY A 332 -4.62 17.91 3.12
CA GLY A 332 -5.81 17.39 3.77
C GLY A 332 -6.14 15.99 3.25
N TYR A 333 -7.04 15.30 3.92
CA TYR A 333 -7.58 14.01 3.53
C TYR A 333 -9.11 14.07 3.49
N MET A 334 -9.71 13.41 2.50
CA MET A 334 -11.15 13.20 2.39
C MET A 334 -11.44 11.80 1.86
N GLU A 335 -12.64 11.31 2.09
CA GLU A 335 -13.10 10.04 1.55
C GLU A 335 -13.18 10.08 0.01
N ALA A 336 -12.89 8.94 -0.62
CA ALA A 336 -13.10 8.75 -2.05
C ALA A 336 -14.59 8.48 -2.35
N PRO A 337 -15.01 8.47 -3.65
CA PRO A 337 -16.38 8.14 -4.03
C PRO A 337 -16.90 6.78 -3.57
N ALA A 338 -15.99 5.88 -3.27
CA ALA A 338 -16.31 4.58 -2.68
C ALA A 338 -15.23 4.15 -1.70
N PRO A 339 -15.59 3.45 -0.62
CA PRO A 339 -14.63 2.83 0.27
C PRO A 339 -13.77 1.82 -0.49
N TYR A 340 -12.45 1.99 -0.44
CA TYR A 340 -11.50 1.06 -1.04
C TYR A 340 -10.30 0.85 -0.12
N GLN A 341 -9.54 -0.18 -0.40
CA GLN A 341 -8.27 -0.43 0.23
C GLN A 341 -7.21 -0.72 -0.82
N ASN A 342 -5.96 -0.37 -0.55
CA ASN A 342 -4.84 -0.74 -1.39
C ASN A 342 -3.60 -0.98 -0.55
N GLY A 343 -2.92 -2.11 -0.79
CA GLY A 343 -1.76 -2.53 -0.02
C GLY A 343 -2.15 -3.24 1.27
N GLY A 344 -1.26 -3.16 2.25
CA GLY A 344 -1.32 -3.90 3.50
C GLY A 344 -0.25 -4.98 3.57
N THR A 345 0.23 -5.22 4.79
CA THR A 345 1.34 -6.16 5.03
C THR A 345 0.95 -7.17 6.10
N TRP A 346 0.97 -8.44 5.73
CA TRP A 346 0.72 -9.58 6.62
C TRP A 346 2.03 -10.19 7.10
N TYR A 347 2.05 -10.61 8.36
CA TYR A 347 3.04 -11.53 8.88
C TYR A 347 2.50 -12.96 8.80
N GLY A 348 3.23 -13.83 8.10
CA GLY A 348 2.96 -15.27 8.06
C GLY A 348 4.10 -16.07 8.71
N ILE A 349 3.77 -17.10 9.45
CA ILE A 349 4.73 -18.03 10.05
C ILE A 349 4.94 -19.20 9.08
N TYR A 350 6.19 -19.52 8.77
CA TYR A 350 6.49 -20.70 7.96
C TYR A 350 6.10 -21.98 8.69
N SER A 351 5.28 -22.84 8.08
CA SER A 351 4.78 -24.07 8.72
C SER A 351 5.88 -25.04 9.13
N GLY A 352 7.03 -25.00 8.43
CA GLY A 352 8.22 -25.79 8.75
C GLY A 352 9.13 -25.21 9.84
N SER A 353 8.82 -24.00 10.37
CA SER A 353 9.59 -23.39 11.46
C SER A 353 9.65 -24.28 12.69
N LYS A 354 10.81 -24.29 13.34
CA LYS A 354 11.03 -24.99 14.64
C LYS A 354 10.87 -24.03 15.83
N ASN A 355 10.66 -22.73 15.55
CA ASN A 355 10.60 -21.67 16.54
C ASN A 355 9.21 -21.03 16.56
N LYS A 356 8.15 -21.80 16.36
CA LYS A 356 6.77 -21.30 16.16
C LYS A 356 6.25 -20.43 17.31
N GLU A 357 6.60 -20.77 18.56
CA GLU A 357 6.22 -19.97 19.73
C GLU A 357 6.85 -18.57 19.67
N ALA A 358 8.15 -18.47 19.43
CA ALA A 358 8.85 -17.19 19.29
C ALA A 358 8.40 -16.42 18.03
N ALA A 359 8.10 -17.13 16.94
CA ALA A 359 7.54 -16.54 15.72
C ALA A 359 6.13 -15.95 15.97
N TYR A 360 5.30 -16.67 16.73
CA TYR A 360 3.97 -16.15 17.09
C TYR A 360 4.07 -14.96 18.05
N ALA A 361 5.05 -14.98 18.97
CA ALA A 361 5.30 -13.81 19.82
C ALA A 361 5.59 -12.56 19.00
N TRP A 362 6.39 -12.67 17.92
CA TRP A 362 6.60 -11.58 16.97
C TRP A 362 5.28 -11.14 16.32
N VAL A 363 4.57 -12.08 15.68
CA VAL A 363 3.32 -11.76 14.97
C VAL A 363 2.33 -11.08 15.90
N LYS A 364 2.05 -11.67 17.05
CA LYS A 364 1.09 -11.11 18.02
C LYS A 364 1.48 -9.72 18.52
N THR A 365 2.74 -9.53 18.90
CA THR A 365 3.21 -8.23 19.40
C THR A 365 3.07 -7.16 18.33
N MET A 366 3.49 -7.45 17.10
CA MET A 366 3.47 -6.46 16.02
C MET A 366 2.07 -6.17 15.48
N THR A 367 1.08 -7.04 15.76
CA THR A 367 -0.27 -6.87 15.21
C THR A 367 -1.35 -6.56 16.24
N ALA A 368 -1.11 -6.79 17.53
CA ALA A 368 -2.13 -6.68 18.57
C ALA A 368 -1.64 -6.11 19.91
N ASP A 369 -0.36 -5.75 20.05
CA ASP A 369 0.07 -4.99 21.24
C ASP A 369 -0.39 -3.54 21.12
N LYS A 370 -1.42 -3.19 21.87
CA LYS A 370 -2.10 -1.91 21.78
C LYS A 370 -1.16 -0.73 22.04
N ASP A 371 -0.27 -0.83 23.05
CA ASP A 371 0.67 0.25 23.38
C ASP A 371 1.67 0.49 22.23
N TYR A 372 2.21 -0.60 21.63
CA TYR A 372 3.04 -0.49 20.45
C TYR A 372 2.29 0.13 19.26
N LEU A 373 1.06 -0.33 18.99
CA LEU A 373 0.29 0.14 17.85
C LEU A 373 -0.07 1.63 17.97
N VAL A 374 -0.43 2.11 19.16
CA VAL A 374 -0.76 3.52 19.39
C VAL A 374 0.51 4.39 19.40
N ASN A 375 1.49 4.06 20.25
CA ASN A 375 2.64 4.93 20.47
C ASN A 375 3.80 4.72 19.48
N GLY A 376 3.93 3.52 18.94
CA GLY A 376 4.96 3.16 17.97
C GLY A 376 4.47 3.29 16.53
N LEU A 377 3.56 2.43 16.11
CA LEU A 377 3.09 2.38 14.72
C LEU A 377 2.37 3.67 14.32
N ALA A 378 1.31 4.05 15.02
CA ALA A 378 0.55 5.25 14.71
C ALA A 378 1.30 6.52 15.12
N GLY A 379 1.84 6.58 16.33
CA GLY A 379 2.43 7.79 16.90
C GLY A 379 3.79 8.17 16.29
N GLN A 380 4.67 7.19 15.99
CA GLN A 380 6.02 7.48 15.46
C GLN A 380 6.12 7.28 13.96
N LEU A 381 5.53 6.22 13.42
CA LEU A 381 5.54 5.97 11.99
C LEU A 381 4.34 6.61 11.27
N GLY A 382 3.26 6.94 11.99
CA GLY A 382 2.03 7.52 11.42
C GLY A 382 1.26 6.55 10.55
N ASP A 383 1.44 5.25 10.74
CA ASP A 383 0.72 4.23 9.99
C ASP A 383 -0.61 3.88 10.69
N PHE A 384 -1.58 3.39 9.93
CA PHE A 384 -2.92 3.11 10.45
C PHE A 384 -3.03 1.63 10.85
N PRO A 385 -3.20 1.32 12.16
CA PRO A 385 -3.24 -0.05 12.63
C PRO A 385 -4.48 -0.80 12.11
N ALA A 386 -4.38 -2.14 12.05
CA ALA A 386 -5.53 -3.00 11.77
C ALA A 386 -6.35 -3.35 13.03
N TYR A 387 -5.79 -3.15 14.23
CA TYR A 387 -6.38 -3.53 15.50
C TYR A 387 -7.29 -2.43 16.05
N ILE A 388 -8.60 -2.66 16.06
CA ILE A 388 -9.64 -1.67 16.41
C ILE A 388 -9.39 -1.00 17.76
N PRO A 389 -9.02 -1.71 18.86
CA PRO A 389 -8.78 -1.04 20.14
C PRO A 389 -7.63 -0.02 20.13
N ALA A 390 -6.66 -0.17 19.21
CA ALA A 390 -5.61 0.82 19.01
C ALA A 390 -6.12 2.01 18.19
N ILE A 391 -6.92 1.76 17.15
CA ILE A 391 -7.54 2.81 16.33
C ILE A 391 -8.42 3.72 17.19
N GLU A 392 -9.31 3.12 17.99
CA GLU A 392 -10.22 3.87 18.90
C GLU A 392 -9.44 4.78 19.86
N GLN A 393 -8.31 4.28 20.39
CA GLN A 393 -7.45 5.10 21.25
C GLN A 393 -6.78 6.23 20.47
N CYS A 394 -6.28 5.99 19.27
CA CYS A 394 -5.70 7.04 18.41
C CYS A 394 -6.74 8.15 18.10
N ILE A 395 -7.99 7.77 17.87
CA ILE A 395 -9.09 8.71 17.63
C ILE A 395 -9.39 9.51 18.92
N GLU A 396 -9.48 8.83 20.07
CA GLU A 396 -9.72 9.47 21.36
C GLU A 396 -8.60 10.45 21.75
N GLU A 397 -7.35 10.11 21.44
CA GLU A 397 -6.18 10.97 21.67
C GLU A 397 -6.05 12.10 20.65
N GLY A 398 -6.82 12.06 19.54
CA GLY A 398 -6.84 13.10 18.51
C GLY A 398 -5.55 13.11 17.69
N HIS A 399 -5.12 11.97 17.19
CA HIS A 399 -3.91 11.86 16.34
C HIS A 399 -4.01 12.74 15.10
N THR A 400 -3.03 13.58 14.88
CA THR A 400 -2.85 14.47 13.74
C THR A 400 -1.43 14.41 13.22
N ASP A 401 -1.15 15.06 12.10
CA ASP A 401 0.20 15.19 11.55
C ASP A 401 0.51 16.65 11.21
N ILE A 402 1.77 17.05 11.31
CA ILE A 402 2.19 18.43 10.99
C ILE A 402 1.74 18.85 9.60
N VAL A 403 1.76 17.93 8.64
CA VAL A 403 1.43 18.20 7.23
C VAL A 403 -0.08 18.41 7.02
N THR A 404 -0.92 17.76 7.85
CA THR A 404 -2.38 17.90 7.80
C THR A 404 -2.93 18.95 8.76
N GLY A 405 -2.07 19.51 9.64
CA GLY A 405 -2.48 20.44 10.68
C GLY A 405 -3.37 19.78 11.72
N ASP A 406 -4.48 20.43 12.05
CA ASP A 406 -5.41 19.95 13.10
C ASP A 406 -6.42 18.92 12.59
N GLN A 407 -6.33 18.45 11.35
CA GLN A 407 -7.27 17.48 10.82
C GLN A 407 -7.10 16.10 11.46
N GLN A 408 -8.14 15.61 12.12
CA GLN A 408 -8.21 14.29 12.75
C GLN A 408 -8.65 13.24 11.73
N TYR A 409 -7.78 12.88 10.81
CA TYR A 409 -8.08 11.98 9.68
C TYR A 409 -8.22 10.50 10.08
N PHE A 410 -7.82 10.11 11.29
CA PHE A 410 -7.96 8.72 11.78
C PHE A 410 -9.42 8.27 11.85
N GLN A 411 -10.36 9.19 12.17
CA GLN A 411 -11.78 8.86 12.14
C GLN A 411 -12.25 8.51 10.72
N SER A 412 -11.89 9.32 9.72
CA SER A 412 -12.24 9.06 8.32
C SER A 412 -11.61 7.76 7.81
N PHE A 413 -10.37 7.45 8.23
CA PHE A 413 -9.76 6.16 7.93
C PHE A 413 -10.56 5.00 8.52
N TYR A 414 -10.98 5.12 9.79
CA TYR A 414 -11.75 4.09 10.46
C TYR A 414 -13.10 3.88 9.79
N ASP A 415 -13.83 4.96 9.50
CA ASP A 415 -15.12 4.92 8.85
C ASP A 415 -15.02 4.27 7.46
N THR A 416 -14.01 4.65 6.67
CA THR A 416 -13.74 4.00 5.38
C THR A 416 -13.41 2.53 5.59
N ALA A 417 -12.48 2.17 6.48
CA ALA A 417 -12.02 0.80 6.69
C ALA A 417 -13.15 -0.15 7.11
N MET A 418 -14.10 0.33 7.93
CA MET A 418 -15.26 -0.45 8.35
C MET A 418 -16.27 -0.71 7.22
N ASN A 419 -16.19 0.04 6.13
CA ASN A 419 -17.08 -0.07 4.96
C ASN A 419 -16.39 -0.70 3.74
N VAL A 420 -15.09 -0.95 3.79
CA VAL A 420 -14.36 -1.69 2.73
C VAL A 420 -14.89 -3.12 2.67
N LYS A 421 -15.21 -3.58 1.48
CA LYS A 421 -15.48 -5.00 1.21
C LYS A 421 -14.19 -5.69 0.88
N ALA A 422 -13.93 -6.82 1.51
CA ALA A 422 -12.79 -7.64 1.18
C ALA A 422 -12.89 -8.11 -0.27
N ASP A 423 -11.81 -7.91 -1.01
CA ASP A 423 -11.70 -8.43 -2.36
C ASP A 423 -10.93 -9.76 -2.31
N PRO A 424 -11.52 -10.88 -2.74
CA PRO A 424 -10.86 -12.18 -2.64
C PRO A 424 -9.50 -12.18 -3.33
N MET A 425 -8.45 -12.42 -2.56
CA MET A 425 -7.09 -12.49 -3.07
C MET A 425 -6.77 -13.88 -3.61
N THR A 426 -6.16 -13.91 -4.78
CA THR A 426 -5.78 -15.13 -5.48
C THR A 426 -4.31 -15.10 -5.92
N LYS A 427 -3.81 -16.23 -6.42
CA LYS A 427 -2.47 -16.30 -7.02
C LYS A 427 -2.28 -15.41 -8.27
N TYR A 428 -3.38 -14.89 -8.83
CA TYR A 428 -3.39 -14.14 -10.08
C TYR A 428 -3.26 -12.63 -9.88
N ASP A 429 -3.54 -12.10 -8.68
CA ASP A 429 -3.73 -10.66 -8.45
C ASP A 429 -2.51 -9.81 -8.84
N ARG A 430 -1.31 -10.28 -8.47
CA ARG A 430 -0.08 -9.57 -8.83
C ARG A 430 0.09 -9.43 -10.35
N GLN A 431 -0.22 -10.48 -11.08
CA GLN A 431 -0.10 -10.44 -12.54
C GLN A 431 -1.22 -9.61 -13.16
N ALA A 432 -2.42 -9.71 -12.62
CA ALA A 432 -3.55 -8.91 -13.07
C ALA A 432 -3.25 -7.42 -12.93
N TRP A 433 -2.74 -7.00 -11.77
CA TRP A 433 -2.29 -5.61 -11.58
C TRP A 433 -1.18 -5.21 -12.56
N THR A 434 -0.14 -6.04 -12.72
CA THR A 434 0.95 -5.75 -13.68
C THR A 434 0.45 -5.61 -15.11
N SER A 435 -0.45 -6.51 -15.53
CA SER A 435 -1.02 -6.47 -16.88
C SER A 435 -1.95 -5.28 -17.07
N MET A 436 -2.76 -4.92 -16.06
CA MET A 436 -3.64 -3.75 -16.13
C MET A 436 -2.82 -2.46 -16.23
N THR A 437 -1.79 -2.28 -15.40
CA THR A 437 -0.89 -1.10 -15.48
C THR A 437 -0.30 -0.95 -16.87
N ALA A 438 0.16 -2.03 -17.50
CA ALA A 438 0.70 -1.96 -18.85
C ALA A 438 -0.35 -1.51 -19.90
N GLN A 439 -1.61 -1.91 -19.73
CA GLN A 439 -2.69 -1.47 -20.63
C GLN A 439 -3.10 -0.02 -20.37
N MET A 440 -3.08 0.41 -19.11
CA MET A 440 -3.32 1.80 -18.73
C MET A 440 -2.29 2.75 -19.35
N ASP A 441 -1.00 2.38 -19.32
CA ASP A 441 0.06 3.16 -19.97
C ASP A 441 -0.18 3.32 -21.48
N LEU A 442 -0.60 2.25 -22.14
CA LEU A 442 -0.94 2.29 -23.56
C LEU A 442 -2.14 3.20 -23.84
N LEU A 443 -3.18 3.10 -23.01
CA LEU A 443 -4.40 3.91 -23.12
C LEU A 443 -4.09 5.40 -22.87
N ALA A 444 -3.37 5.73 -21.81
CA ALA A 444 -2.98 7.10 -21.48
C ALA A 444 -2.10 7.73 -22.55
N GLY A 445 -1.23 6.94 -23.20
CA GLY A 445 -0.38 7.35 -24.30
C GLY A 445 -1.09 7.43 -25.67
N GLY A 446 -2.38 7.05 -25.77
CA GLY A 446 -3.13 6.96 -27.02
C GLY A 446 -2.66 5.82 -27.92
N GLY A 447 -1.98 4.82 -27.37
CA GLY A 447 -1.48 3.64 -28.05
C GLY A 447 -2.48 2.48 -28.14
N ALA A 448 -3.57 2.53 -27.38
CA ALA A 448 -4.65 1.56 -27.39
C ALA A 448 -6.00 2.24 -27.15
N THR A 449 -7.07 1.65 -27.70
CA THR A 449 -8.44 1.97 -27.31
C THR A 449 -8.83 1.14 -26.07
N PRO A 450 -9.92 1.47 -25.35
CA PRO A 450 -10.42 0.63 -24.26
C PRO A 450 -10.62 -0.84 -24.65
N GLU A 451 -11.13 -1.11 -25.84
CA GLU A 451 -11.32 -2.47 -26.38
C GLU A 451 -9.99 -3.20 -26.60
N GLU A 452 -9.02 -2.49 -27.18
CA GLU A 452 -7.66 -3.06 -27.40
C GLU A 452 -6.96 -3.30 -26.06
N ALA A 453 -7.11 -2.41 -25.09
CA ALA A 453 -6.57 -2.56 -23.73
C ALA A 453 -7.22 -3.74 -22.99
N CYS A 454 -8.55 -3.89 -23.06
CA CYS A 454 -9.27 -5.03 -22.50
C CYS A 454 -8.75 -6.36 -23.07
N GLN A 455 -8.65 -6.44 -24.40
CA GLN A 455 -8.12 -7.62 -25.07
C GLN A 455 -6.66 -7.88 -24.68
N GLY A 456 -5.83 -6.84 -24.64
CA GLY A 456 -4.42 -6.93 -24.24
C GLY A 456 -4.25 -7.46 -22.81
N PHE A 457 -5.08 -7.00 -21.87
CA PHE A 457 -5.10 -7.51 -20.51
C PHE A 457 -5.38 -9.02 -20.47
N LYS A 458 -6.44 -9.47 -21.16
CA LYS A 458 -6.84 -10.88 -21.20
C LYS A 458 -5.74 -11.76 -21.83
N GLU A 459 -5.16 -11.32 -22.93
CA GLU A 459 -4.08 -12.04 -23.61
C GLU A 459 -2.80 -12.13 -22.74
N ASP A 460 -2.45 -11.09 -22.04
CA ASP A 460 -1.31 -11.08 -21.12
C ASP A 460 -1.53 -12.05 -19.96
N MET A 461 -2.72 -12.05 -19.35
CA MET A 461 -3.07 -12.98 -18.29
C MET A 461 -3.00 -14.44 -18.77
N GLN A 462 -3.59 -14.76 -19.92
CA GLN A 462 -3.59 -16.11 -20.46
C GLN A 462 -2.19 -16.56 -20.91
N ARG A 463 -1.35 -15.64 -21.40
CA ARG A 463 0.04 -15.94 -21.77
C ARG A 463 0.89 -16.39 -20.58
N ILE A 464 0.65 -15.80 -19.40
CA ILE A 464 1.37 -16.14 -18.16
C ILE A 464 0.74 -17.36 -17.47
N TYR A 465 -0.57 -17.46 -17.51
CA TYR A 465 -1.35 -18.54 -16.93
C TYR A 465 -2.21 -19.21 -18.00
N PRO A 466 -1.66 -20.21 -18.71
CA PRO A 466 -2.35 -20.85 -19.84
C PRO A 466 -3.67 -21.56 -19.50
N GLU A 467 -3.92 -21.79 -18.20
CA GLU A 467 -5.20 -22.33 -17.70
C GLU A 467 -6.34 -21.32 -17.72
N ILE A 468 -6.07 -20.01 -17.84
CA ILE A 468 -7.10 -18.98 -17.86
C ILE A 468 -7.97 -19.11 -19.13
N VAL A 469 -9.27 -19.07 -18.92
CA VAL A 469 -10.30 -19.07 -19.96
C VAL A 469 -10.67 -17.61 -20.25
N ILE A 470 -10.53 -17.21 -21.50
CA ILE A 470 -11.02 -15.93 -22.05
C ILE A 470 -12.12 -16.25 -23.04
N ASP A 471 -13.31 -15.65 -22.81
CA ASP A 471 -14.49 -15.81 -23.66
C ASP A 471 -14.40 -14.95 -24.94
#